data_309fac4bc8928d38c3b5f18303c95493
#
_entry.id   309fac4bc8928d38c3b5f18303c95493
#
_cell.length_a   1.000
_cell.length_b   1.000
_cell.length_c   1.000
_cell.angle_alpha   90.00
_cell.angle_beta   90.00
_cell.angle_gamma   90.00
#
_symmetry.space_group_name_H-M   'P 1'
#
loop_
_entity.id
_entity.type
_entity.pdbx_description
1 polymer ?
#
loop_
_entity_poly.entity_id
_entity_poly.type
_entity_poly.pdbx_seq_one_letter_code
_entity_poly.pdbx_strand_id
1 'polypeptide(L)'
;MEDLSLFSRRDFLRGVGAFSAASLGFWAGGCESCVQQIQNRPTRKNIQTLWAANPSDPVITTYKAAVAAMKALDTSKPSDPRGWQYQANIHFNKCIHRNWLWLPWHRVYLFYFERICRKLTGDNSFALPYWNWNTHPAVPDPFWDTTSPLYDSNRAITQTDQADASYIGTSVLQNILNEPNFELFASGPPPTSDLHAGPDATGMLEGTPHNNIHGFVGGDMGAFHSPLDPVFYTHHNMLDCMWTHWNIDLNNANTNDTSWTNFAITDFVDENGNPVSVTAAITVLYPIFSYQFEPCSLMTAGQGAKKLQGKELEAFLRAGAPSKLEFGPRFELRQSVTTEVDKPSTSAITVEPGALAGALQGGSHTRLVLTVGDVEMPPKRDFFVRIFLNKPDVSGATPIEDPHYAGSFGFFFDESGMKSQEGAAGMSAAPLTGFLVDATPTLQKLNQAGSLSSNEVQVSLVPVPYARRQATGERLTLRRLELAVARF
;
A
#
# COMPACT_ATOMS: atom_id res chain seq x y z
N MET A 1 24.13 17.02 -10.03
CA MET A 1 23.24 16.32 -9.10
C MET A 1 24.11 15.29 -8.42
N GLU A 2 24.54 15.58 -7.22
CA GLU A 2 25.24 14.59 -6.42
C GLU A 2 24.24 13.50 -6.01
N ASP A 3 24.63 12.30 -6.26
CA ASP A 3 23.82 11.09 -6.10
C ASP A 3 23.54 10.84 -4.61
N LEU A 4 22.27 11.04 -4.19
CA LEU A 4 21.84 10.72 -2.83
C LEU A 4 22.04 9.24 -2.47
N SER A 5 22.32 8.35 -3.46
CA SER A 5 22.67 6.95 -3.24
C SER A 5 24.03 6.77 -2.55
N LEU A 6 24.89 7.81 -2.53
CA LEU A 6 26.19 7.78 -1.87
C LEU A 6 26.14 8.14 -0.38
N PHE A 7 25.00 8.61 0.13
CA PHE A 7 24.86 8.91 1.55
C PHE A 7 24.29 7.71 2.31
N SER A 8 25.18 7.01 3.02
CA SER A 8 24.67 6.06 4.04
C SER A 8 23.90 6.84 5.12
N ARG A 9 22.92 6.20 5.76
CA ARG A 9 22.26 6.76 6.97
C ARG A 9 23.30 7.27 7.99
N ARG A 10 24.46 6.61 8.07
CA ARG A 10 25.55 6.99 8.97
C ARG A 10 26.24 8.27 8.53
N ASP A 11 26.33 8.53 7.24
CA ASP A 11 26.91 9.75 6.68
C ASP A 11 25.87 10.88 6.72
N PHE A 12 24.59 10.58 6.47
CA PHE A 12 23.49 11.52 6.68
C PHE A 12 23.29 11.83 8.16
N LEU A 13 23.25 10.83 9.06
CA LEU A 13 23.15 11.05 10.51
C LEU A 13 24.46 11.52 11.13
N ARG A 14 25.63 11.24 10.56
CA ARG A 14 26.88 11.94 10.87
C ARG A 14 26.85 13.37 10.32
N GLY A 15 26.32 13.58 9.14
CA GLY A 15 25.99 14.90 8.63
C GLY A 15 24.97 15.60 9.54
N VAL A 16 23.86 14.96 9.90
CA VAL A 16 22.82 15.49 10.81
C VAL A 16 23.23 15.42 12.28
N GLY A 17 23.96 14.41 12.74
CA GLY A 17 24.40 14.27 14.13
C GLY A 17 25.74 14.93 14.45
N ALA A 18 26.63 15.18 13.47
CA ALA A 18 27.72 16.15 13.56
C ALA A 18 27.23 17.60 13.38
N PHE A 19 26.00 17.76 12.98
CA PHE A 19 25.23 18.99 13.07
C PHE A 19 24.79 19.18 14.53
N SER A 20 25.75 19.42 15.43
CA SER A 20 25.53 20.19 16.64
C SER A 20 24.80 21.49 16.28
N ALA A 21 24.14 22.15 17.22
CA ALA A 21 23.39 23.39 16.99
C ALA A 21 24.08 24.46 16.13
N ALA A 22 25.40 24.41 15.95
CA ALA A 22 26.21 25.28 15.08
C ALA A 22 26.08 24.94 13.58
N SER A 23 25.88 23.69 13.20
CA SER A 23 25.73 23.27 11.80
C SER A 23 24.30 23.32 11.26
N LEU A 24 23.30 23.36 12.15
CA LEU A 24 21.92 23.70 11.78
C LEU A 24 21.77 25.20 11.44
N GLY A 25 22.62 26.05 11.97
CA GLY A 25 22.80 27.44 11.49
C GLY A 25 23.31 27.52 10.05
N PHE A 26 24.08 26.54 9.60
CA PHE A 26 24.56 26.42 8.21
C PHE A 26 23.43 25.98 7.24
N TRP A 27 22.51 25.12 7.69
CA TRP A 27 21.33 24.73 6.92
C TRP A 27 20.22 25.79 6.93
N ALA A 28 20.03 26.47 8.04
CA ALA A 28 19.06 27.57 8.15
C ALA A 28 19.50 28.87 7.43
N GLY A 29 20.77 28.97 7.06
CA GLY A 29 21.33 30.21 6.48
C GLY A 29 22.22 30.05 5.25
N GLY A 30 22.45 28.83 4.69
CA GLY A 30 23.61 28.76 3.82
C GLY A 30 23.62 27.77 2.64
N CYS A 31 22.67 26.88 2.47
CA CYS A 31 22.66 26.08 1.24
C CYS A 31 21.51 26.52 0.32
N GLU A 32 21.67 27.66 -0.35
CA GLU A 32 20.73 28.11 -1.41
C GLU A 32 20.47 27.01 -2.44
N SER A 33 21.47 26.20 -2.79
CA SER A 33 21.31 25.08 -3.72
C SER A 33 20.41 23.96 -3.17
N CYS A 34 20.47 23.66 -1.87
CA CYS A 34 19.60 22.64 -1.25
C CYS A 34 18.16 23.15 -1.13
N VAL A 35 17.98 24.42 -0.78
CA VAL A 35 16.65 25.05 -0.74
C VAL A 35 16.04 25.11 -2.13
N GLN A 36 16.81 25.49 -3.16
CA GLN A 36 16.37 25.47 -4.55
C GLN A 36 16.05 24.05 -5.04
N GLN A 37 16.81 23.04 -4.63
CA GLN A 37 16.54 21.65 -4.97
C GLN A 37 15.20 21.17 -4.38
N ILE A 38 14.92 21.49 -3.12
CA ILE A 38 13.63 21.19 -2.47
C ILE A 38 12.48 21.94 -3.14
N GLN A 39 12.69 23.19 -3.55
CA GLN A 39 11.67 24.01 -4.21
C GLN A 39 11.36 23.56 -5.64
N ASN A 40 12.35 23.04 -6.36
CA ASN A 40 12.28 22.67 -7.77
C ASN A 40 12.08 21.18 -8.03
N ARG A 41 11.80 20.38 -6.96
CA ARG A 41 11.53 18.95 -7.18
C ARG A 41 10.28 18.74 -8.05
N PRO A 42 10.33 17.76 -8.95
CA PRO A 42 9.20 17.45 -9.82
C PRO A 42 7.97 17.03 -9.01
N THR A 43 6.80 17.41 -9.51
CA THR A 43 5.52 17.13 -8.85
C THR A 43 4.83 15.98 -9.55
N ARG A 44 4.59 14.88 -8.84
CA ARG A 44 3.77 13.75 -9.27
C ARG A 44 2.30 14.16 -9.22
N LYS A 45 1.60 13.99 -10.34
CA LYS A 45 0.22 14.46 -10.55
C LYS A 45 -0.71 13.33 -10.91
N ASN A 46 -2.02 13.52 -10.67
CA ASN A 46 -3.05 12.57 -11.07
C ASN A 46 -3.17 12.52 -12.60
N ILE A 47 -2.91 11.35 -13.17
CA ILE A 47 -2.88 11.14 -14.62
C ILE A 47 -4.24 11.44 -15.27
N GLN A 48 -5.36 11.14 -14.60
CA GLN A 48 -6.69 11.42 -15.15
C GLN A 48 -7.00 12.93 -15.19
N THR A 49 -6.55 13.67 -14.19
CA THR A 49 -6.69 15.14 -14.19
C THR A 49 -5.86 15.77 -15.30
N LEU A 50 -4.64 15.29 -15.52
CA LEU A 50 -3.79 15.72 -16.65
C LEU A 50 -4.46 15.44 -17.98
N TRP A 51 -4.96 14.21 -18.18
CA TRP A 51 -5.65 13.80 -19.39
C TRP A 51 -6.89 14.62 -19.68
N ALA A 52 -7.74 14.83 -18.68
CA ALA A 52 -8.97 15.61 -18.84
C ALA A 52 -8.68 17.08 -19.19
N ALA A 53 -7.58 17.63 -18.69
CA ALA A 53 -7.15 18.99 -19.02
C ALA A 53 -6.51 19.08 -20.42
N ASN A 54 -5.68 18.10 -20.76
CA ASN A 54 -4.96 18.04 -22.04
C ASN A 54 -4.51 16.60 -22.32
N PRO A 55 -5.13 15.87 -23.28
CA PRO A 55 -4.72 14.52 -23.67
C PRO A 55 -3.27 14.42 -24.18
N SER A 56 -2.67 15.55 -24.58
CA SER A 56 -1.28 15.66 -25.02
C SER A 56 -0.39 16.28 -23.92
N ASP A 57 -0.78 16.17 -22.66
CA ASP A 57 0.05 16.68 -21.55
C ASP A 57 1.46 16.08 -21.60
N PRO A 58 2.52 16.91 -21.40
CA PRO A 58 3.91 16.45 -21.45
C PRO A 58 4.20 15.23 -20.56
N VAL A 59 3.60 15.14 -19.37
CA VAL A 59 3.78 13.99 -18.46
C VAL A 59 3.26 12.71 -19.11
N ILE A 60 2.08 12.75 -19.75
CA ILE A 60 1.47 11.59 -20.40
C ILE A 60 2.29 11.19 -21.65
N THR A 61 2.68 12.16 -22.46
CA THR A 61 3.47 11.90 -23.68
C THR A 61 4.86 11.38 -23.35
N THR A 62 5.52 11.91 -22.31
CA THR A 62 6.80 11.39 -21.83
C THR A 62 6.65 9.99 -21.25
N TYR A 63 5.58 9.70 -20.50
CA TYR A 63 5.34 8.34 -19.99
C TYR A 63 5.15 7.33 -21.13
N LYS A 64 4.34 7.67 -22.14
CA LYS A 64 4.21 6.84 -23.37
C LYS A 64 5.56 6.60 -24.04
N ALA A 65 6.35 7.66 -24.25
CA ALA A 65 7.67 7.56 -24.88
C ALA A 65 8.64 6.68 -24.06
N ALA A 66 8.63 6.82 -22.75
CA ALA A 66 9.47 6.02 -21.85
C ALA A 66 9.13 4.53 -21.92
N VAL A 67 7.85 4.18 -21.80
CA VAL A 67 7.40 2.77 -21.91
C VAL A 67 7.71 2.20 -23.28
N ALA A 68 7.51 2.96 -24.36
CA ALA A 68 7.90 2.55 -25.70
C ALA A 68 9.40 2.28 -25.83
N ALA A 69 10.24 3.17 -25.28
CA ALA A 69 11.70 3.00 -25.27
C ALA A 69 12.14 1.77 -24.48
N MET A 70 11.52 1.52 -23.30
CA MET A 70 11.82 0.34 -22.50
C MET A 70 11.41 -0.96 -23.20
N LYS A 71 10.22 -1.01 -23.85
CA LYS A 71 9.78 -2.15 -24.67
C LYS A 71 10.69 -2.36 -25.90
N ALA A 72 11.24 -1.30 -26.49
CA ALA A 72 12.22 -1.40 -27.56
C ALA A 72 13.56 -1.98 -27.10
N LEU A 73 13.97 -1.77 -25.84
CA LEU A 73 15.16 -2.40 -25.26
C LEU A 73 15.00 -3.91 -25.15
N ASP A 74 13.81 -4.44 -24.84
CA ASP A 74 13.56 -5.88 -24.76
C ASP A 74 13.92 -6.63 -26.06
N THR A 75 13.79 -5.98 -27.20
CA THR A 75 14.14 -6.56 -28.51
C THR A 75 15.55 -6.21 -28.97
N SER A 76 15.98 -4.96 -28.76
CA SER A 76 17.28 -4.48 -29.26
C SER A 76 18.44 -4.80 -28.35
N LYS A 77 18.22 -4.91 -27.04
CA LYS A 77 19.20 -5.20 -26.00
C LYS A 77 18.55 -6.00 -24.84
N PRO A 78 18.19 -7.28 -25.04
CA PRO A 78 17.39 -8.04 -24.05
C PRO A 78 18.02 -8.17 -22.65
N SER A 79 19.33 -7.95 -22.52
CA SER A 79 20.03 -7.94 -21.24
C SER A 79 20.14 -6.56 -20.59
N ASP A 80 19.62 -5.50 -21.21
CA ASP A 80 19.64 -4.16 -20.61
C ASP A 80 18.68 -4.12 -19.43
N PRO A 81 19.16 -3.88 -18.20
CA PRO A 81 18.29 -3.93 -17.01
C PRO A 81 17.24 -2.79 -16.96
N ARG A 82 17.27 -1.85 -17.90
CA ARG A 82 16.27 -0.80 -18.06
C ARG A 82 15.13 -1.21 -18.98
N GLY A 83 15.18 -2.41 -19.58
CA GLY A 83 14.12 -2.96 -20.43
C GLY A 83 12.83 -3.21 -19.67
N TRP A 84 11.70 -3.18 -20.37
CA TRP A 84 10.36 -3.34 -19.78
C TRP A 84 10.21 -4.69 -19.09
N GLN A 85 10.55 -5.76 -19.81
CA GLN A 85 10.48 -7.13 -19.28
C GLN A 85 11.43 -7.33 -18.09
N TYR A 86 12.64 -6.74 -18.14
CA TYR A 86 13.58 -6.84 -17.02
C TYR A 86 13.03 -6.17 -15.77
N GLN A 87 12.46 -4.96 -15.91
CA GLN A 87 11.84 -4.26 -14.79
C GLN A 87 10.65 -5.04 -14.21
N ALA A 88 9.81 -5.64 -15.04
CA ALA A 88 8.71 -6.49 -14.57
C ALA A 88 9.24 -7.75 -13.85
N ASN A 89 10.33 -8.35 -14.34
CA ASN A 89 10.95 -9.52 -13.73
C ASN A 89 11.58 -9.23 -12.36
N ILE A 90 11.99 -7.98 -12.07
CA ILE A 90 12.41 -7.59 -10.72
C ILE A 90 11.25 -7.84 -9.75
N HIS A 91 10.07 -7.33 -10.06
CA HIS A 91 8.89 -7.53 -9.22
C HIS A 91 8.53 -9.01 -9.12
N PHE A 92 8.44 -9.70 -10.25
CA PHE A 92 8.08 -11.12 -10.29
C PHE A 92 8.97 -12.00 -9.38
N ASN A 93 10.28 -11.72 -9.34
CA ASN A 93 11.24 -12.58 -8.63
C ASN A 93 11.62 -12.07 -7.23
N LYS A 94 11.38 -10.79 -6.93
CA LYS A 94 11.99 -10.11 -5.76
C LYS A 94 11.03 -9.28 -4.92
N CYS A 95 9.78 -9.06 -5.38
CA CYS A 95 8.90 -8.16 -4.66
C CYS A 95 8.64 -8.62 -3.23
N ILE A 96 8.64 -7.66 -2.33
CA ILE A 96 8.35 -7.87 -0.92
C ILE A 96 6.90 -7.45 -0.69
N HIS A 97 6.09 -8.37 -0.17
CA HIS A 97 4.70 -8.17 0.21
C HIS A 97 4.42 -8.75 1.59
N ARG A 98 3.28 -8.39 2.17
CA ARG A 98 2.74 -8.86 3.45
C ARG A 98 3.58 -8.52 4.68
N ASN A 99 4.61 -7.69 4.59
CA ASN A 99 5.38 -7.23 5.74
C ASN A 99 5.81 -5.77 5.56
N TRP A 100 6.29 -5.14 6.60
CA TRP A 100 6.61 -3.71 6.66
C TRP A 100 7.64 -3.19 5.66
N LEU A 101 8.37 -4.09 4.95
CA LEU A 101 9.35 -3.71 3.93
C LEU A 101 8.72 -3.45 2.55
N TRP A 102 7.44 -3.80 2.35
CA TRP A 102 6.80 -3.63 1.05
C TRP A 102 6.72 -2.17 0.60
N LEU A 103 6.43 -1.25 1.54
CA LEU A 103 6.37 0.18 1.21
C LEU A 103 7.72 0.76 0.77
N PRO A 104 8.82 0.62 1.56
CA PRO A 104 10.11 1.13 1.14
C PRO A 104 10.64 0.44 -0.12
N TRP A 105 10.38 -0.86 -0.31
CA TRP A 105 10.79 -1.59 -1.51
C TRP A 105 10.12 -1.01 -2.78
N HIS A 106 8.79 -0.82 -2.77
CA HIS A 106 8.07 -0.26 -3.90
C HIS A 106 8.39 1.22 -4.14
N ARG A 107 8.68 2.00 -3.08
CA ARG A 107 9.15 3.39 -3.24
C ARG A 107 10.49 3.46 -3.98
N VAL A 108 11.43 2.57 -3.68
CA VAL A 108 12.71 2.46 -4.41
C VAL A 108 12.46 2.08 -5.86
N TYR A 109 11.56 1.13 -6.11
CA TYR A 109 11.18 0.73 -7.45
C TYR A 109 10.67 1.91 -8.28
N LEU A 110 9.68 2.64 -7.77
CA LEU A 110 9.12 3.83 -8.43
C LEU A 110 10.16 4.92 -8.66
N PHE A 111 11.06 5.13 -7.70
CA PHE A 111 12.09 6.15 -7.77
C PHE A 111 13.08 5.89 -8.92
N TYR A 112 13.61 4.68 -9.01
CA TYR A 112 14.55 4.35 -10.08
C TYR A 112 13.86 4.16 -11.43
N PHE A 113 12.65 3.63 -11.46
CA PHE A 113 11.84 3.58 -12.68
C PHE A 113 11.63 4.99 -13.27
N GLU A 114 11.27 5.97 -12.45
CA GLU A 114 11.11 7.37 -12.87
C GLU A 114 12.43 7.93 -13.45
N ARG A 115 13.57 7.64 -12.83
CA ARG A 115 14.90 8.05 -13.33
C ARG A 115 15.25 7.39 -14.66
N ILE A 116 14.92 6.10 -14.82
CA ILE A 116 15.07 5.39 -16.10
C ILE A 116 14.20 6.06 -17.18
N CYS A 117 12.96 6.39 -16.87
CA CYS A 117 12.08 7.11 -17.81
C CYS A 117 12.70 8.44 -18.24
N ARG A 118 13.18 9.27 -17.32
CA ARG A 118 13.89 10.52 -17.62
C ARG A 118 15.10 10.31 -18.52
N LYS A 119 15.90 9.30 -18.24
CA LYS A 119 17.10 9.01 -19.02
C LYS A 119 16.81 8.59 -20.44
N LEU A 120 15.81 7.72 -20.62
CA LEU A 120 15.46 7.17 -21.93
C LEU A 120 14.76 8.20 -22.83
N THR A 121 14.04 9.14 -22.24
CA THR A 121 13.33 10.20 -22.99
C THR A 121 14.11 11.51 -23.11
N GLY A 122 15.13 11.70 -22.25
CA GLY A 122 15.84 12.99 -22.14
C GLY A 122 15.05 14.07 -21.40
N ASP A 123 13.84 13.78 -20.91
CA ASP A 123 13.01 14.72 -20.14
C ASP A 123 13.34 14.65 -18.64
N ASN A 124 14.23 15.51 -18.19
CA ASN A 124 14.61 15.60 -16.76
C ASN A 124 13.52 16.20 -15.86
N SER A 125 12.48 16.78 -16.43
CA SER A 125 11.35 17.36 -15.69
C SER A 125 10.24 16.33 -15.42
N PHE A 126 10.29 15.17 -16.07
CA PHE A 126 9.28 14.13 -15.90
C PHE A 126 9.14 13.71 -14.44
N ALA A 127 7.89 13.65 -13.97
CA ALA A 127 7.51 13.01 -12.73
C ALA A 127 6.47 11.93 -13.02
N LEU A 128 6.67 10.75 -12.46
CA LEU A 128 5.76 9.62 -12.64
C LEU A 128 4.35 10.00 -12.17
N PRO A 129 3.32 9.94 -13.00
CA PRO A 129 1.98 10.27 -12.57
C PRO A 129 1.41 9.18 -11.65
N TYR A 130 0.36 9.50 -10.90
CA TYR A 130 -0.38 8.53 -10.09
C TYR A 130 -1.84 8.42 -10.54
N TRP A 131 -2.45 7.27 -10.30
CA TRP A 131 -3.88 7.05 -10.50
C TRP A 131 -4.61 7.24 -9.18
N ASN A 132 -5.33 8.36 -9.04
CA ASN A 132 -6.18 8.60 -7.88
C ASN A 132 -7.50 7.81 -8.01
N TRP A 133 -7.44 6.53 -7.69
CA TRP A 133 -8.61 5.64 -7.76
C TRP A 133 -9.71 5.99 -6.74
N ASN A 134 -9.45 6.82 -5.74
CA ASN A 134 -10.50 7.32 -4.85
C ASN A 134 -11.43 8.30 -5.57
N THR A 135 -10.89 9.25 -6.33
CA THR A 135 -11.66 10.24 -7.07
C THR A 135 -12.02 9.80 -8.49
N HIS A 136 -11.27 8.85 -9.03
CA HIS A 136 -11.46 8.29 -10.36
C HIS A 136 -11.35 6.77 -10.30
N PRO A 137 -12.45 6.05 -9.96
CA PRO A 137 -12.42 4.61 -9.69
C PRO A 137 -12.21 3.73 -10.92
N ALA A 138 -12.37 4.25 -12.14
CA ALA A 138 -12.02 3.54 -13.38
C ALA A 138 -10.52 3.66 -13.68
N VAL A 139 -9.94 2.68 -14.38
CA VAL A 139 -8.59 2.81 -14.91
C VAL A 139 -8.54 4.01 -15.86
N PRO A 140 -7.55 4.93 -15.71
CA PRO A 140 -7.53 6.19 -16.44
C PRO A 140 -7.50 6.04 -17.96
N ASP A 141 -8.11 6.99 -18.65
CA ASP A 141 -8.30 6.97 -20.11
C ASP A 141 -7.01 6.75 -20.93
N PRO A 142 -5.83 7.31 -20.54
CA PRO A 142 -4.60 7.10 -21.32
C PRO A 142 -4.18 5.64 -21.50
N PHE A 143 -4.71 4.73 -20.67
CA PHE A 143 -4.38 3.30 -20.68
C PHE A 143 -5.28 2.46 -21.60
N TRP A 144 -6.27 3.07 -22.29
CA TRP A 144 -7.25 2.35 -23.11
C TRP A 144 -7.05 2.52 -24.64
N ASP A 145 -6.17 3.40 -25.06
CA ASP A 145 -5.79 3.53 -26.46
C ASP A 145 -4.98 2.31 -26.90
N THR A 146 -5.57 1.44 -27.72
CA THR A 146 -4.97 0.18 -28.19
C THR A 146 -3.69 0.36 -29.02
N THR A 147 -3.41 1.57 -29.48
CA THR A 147 -2.17 1.91 -30.21
C THR A 147 -1.09 2.47 -29.28
N SER A 148 -1.45 2.77 -28.04
CA SER A 148 -0.54 3.34 -27.04
C SER A 148 0.35 2.27 -26.41
N PRO A 149 1.62 2.55 -26.14
CA PRO A 149 2.49 1.67 -25.36
C PRO A 149 1.99 1.47 -23.91
N LEU A 150 1.05 2.30 -23.41
CA LEU A 150 0.42 2.14 -22.11
C LEU A 150 -0.76 1.17 -22.11
N TYR A 151 -1.20 0.70 -23.28
CA TYR A 151 -2.27 -0.28 -23.39
C TYR A 151 -1.78 -1.68 -22.97
N ASP A 152 -2.61 -2.37 -22.19
CA ASP A 152 -2.49 -3.79 -21.90
C ASP A 152 -3.81 -4.49 -22.24
N SER A 153 -3.75 -5.53 -23.06
CA SER A 153 -4.91 -6.32 -23.46
C SER A 153 -5.34 -7.37 -22.44
N ASN A 154 -4.50 -7.64 -21.44
CA ASN A 154 -4.73 -8.69 -20.45
C ASN A 154 -5.64 -8.27 -19.30
N ARG A 155 -5.96 -6.97 -19.17
CA ARG A 155 -6.89 -6.49 -18.15
C ARG A 155 -8.21 -7.22 -18.23
N ALA A 156 -8.72 -7.64 -17.09
CA ALA A 156 -9.96 -8.39 -17.02
C ALA A 156 -11.20 -7.50 -16.79
N ILE A 157 -11.05 -6.20 -17.02
CA ILE A 157 -12.08 -5.15 -16.95
C ILE A 157 -12.13 -4.36 -18.27
N THR A 158 -13.10 -3.47 -18.37
CA THR A 158 -13.22 -2.49 -19.47
C THR A 158 -13.08 -1.07 -18.94
N GLN A 159 -12.97 -0.10 -19.85
CA GLN A 159 -12.81 1.31 -19.52
C GLN A 159 -13.89 1.88 -18.60
N THR A 160 -15.11 1.31 -18.63
CA THR A 160 -16.25 1.81 -17.85
C THR A 160 -16.42 1.13 -16.49
N ASP A 161 -15.68 0.06 -16.23
CA ASP A 161 -15.74 -0.64 -14.95
C ASP A 161 -15.06 0.19 -13.85
N GLN A 162 -15.62 0.17 -12.66
CA GLN A 162 -15.18 0.97 -11.54
C GLN A 162 -14.80 0.10 -10.35
N ALA A 163 -13.72 0.45 -9.69
CA ALA A 163 -13.33 -0.12 -8.41
C ALA A 163 -14.38 0.20 -7.33
N ASP A 164 -14.61 -0.73 -6.43
CA ASP A 164 -15.69 -0.63 -5.45
C ASP A 164 -15.31 0.29 -4.27
N ALA A 165 -16.26 1.10 -3.83
CA ALA A 165 -16.10 2.04 -2.73
C ALA A 165 -15.73 1.36 -1.39
N SER A 166 -16.00 0.06 -1.21
CA SER A 166 -15.61 -0.68 -0.01
C SER A 166 -14.10 -0.83 0.19
N TYR A 167 -13.29 -0.57 -0.82
CA TYR A 167 -11.84 -0.58 -0.65
C TYR A 167 -11.13 0.72 -1.10
N ILE A 168 -11.82 1.60 -1.86
CA ILE A 168 -11.24 2.88 -2.29
C ILE A 168 -12.08 4.09 -1.86
N GLY A 169 -13.21 3.91 -1.20
CA GLY A 169 -14.07 5.01 -0.75
C GLY A 169 -13.37 5.92 0.26
N THR A 170 -13.72 7.20 0.25
CA THR A 170 -13.05 8.22 1.09
C THR A 170 -13.07 7.85 2.57
N SER A 171 -14.19 7.36 3.11
CA SER A 171 -14.28 6.95 4.52
C SER A 171 -13.36 5.77 4.85
N VAL A 172 -13.22 4.81 3.93
CA VAL A 172 -12.32 3.66 4.10
C VAL A 172 -10.86 4.11 4.15
N LEU A 173 -10.46 4.96 3.20
CA LEU A 173 -9.08 5.44 3.12
C LEU A 173 -8.73 6.38 4.27
N GLN A 174 -9.68 7.20 4.73
CA GLN A 174 -9.50 8.03 5.92
C GLN A 174 -9.30 7.18 7.18
N ASN A 175 -10.05 6.09 7.34
CA ASN A 175 -9.84 5.17 8.46
C ASN A 175 -8.42 4.57 8.44
N ILE A 176 -7.92 4.18 7.25
CA ILE A 176 -6.55 3.67 7.09
C ILE A 176 -5.51 4.77 7.41
N LEU A 177 -5.70 5.98 6.91
CA LEU A 177 -4.80 7.11 7.16
C LEU A 177 -4.82 7.59 8.60
N ASN A 178 -5.93 7.44 9.30
CA ASN A 178 -6.08 7.79 10.72
C ASN A 178 -5.46 6.74 11.67
N GLU A 179 -4.96 5.62 11.16
CA GLU A 179 -4.22 4.65 11.96
C GLU A 179 -2.76 5.12 12.14
N PRO A 180 -2.34 5.56 13.33
CA PRO A 180 -1.00 6.10 13.55
C PRO A 180 0.06 5.02 13.77
N ASN A 181 -0.32 3.77 14.03
CA ASN A 181 0.63 2.68 14.21
C ASN A 181 1.09 2.11 12.87
N PHE A 182 2.40 2.08 12.63
CA PHE A 182 2.98 1.64 11.35
C PHE A 182 2.68 0.19 11.02
N GLU A 183 2.67 -0.71 12.00
CA GLU A 183 2.43 -2.14 11.77
C GLU A 183 0.96 -2.42 11.40
N LEU A 184 0.02 -1.69 11.98
CA LEU A 184 -1.39 -1.78 11.60
C LEU A 184 -1.65 -1.13 10.24
N PHE A 185 -0.99 -0.01 9.97
CA PHE A 185 -1.10 0.72 8.70
C PHE A 185 -0.47 -0.06 7.54
N ALA A 186 0.82 -0.44 7.65
CA ALA A 186 1.62 -0.97 6.55
C ALA A 186 1.73 -2.50 6.53
N SER A 187 1.83 -3.14 7.63
CA SER A 187 2.03 -4.54 8.01
C SER A 187 3.15 -4.65 9.06
N GLY A 188 3.18 -5.72 9.82
CA GLY A 188 4.21 -5.99 10.82
C GLY A 188 5.51 -6.54 10.23
N PRO A 189 6.50 -6.85 11.10
CA PRO A 189 7.77 -7.46 10.68
C PRO A 189 7.56 -8.85 10.08
N PRO A 190 8.43 -9.29 9.15
CA PRO A 190 8.44 -10.68 8.73
C PRO A 190 8.77 -11.58 9.94
N PRO A 191 8.07 -12.70 10.12
CA PRO A 191 8.26 -13.59 11.29
C PRO A 191 9.60 -14.33 11.27
N THR A 192 10.25 -14.40 10.12
CA THR A 192 11.53 -15.08 9.88
C THR A 192 12.42 -14.22 9.00
N SER A 193 13.62 -14.73 8.66
CA SER A 193 14.48 -14.11 7.65
C SER A 193 13.96 -14.24 6.21
N ASP A 194 12.92 -15.02 5.99
CA ASP A 194 12.24 -15.08 4.70
C ASP A 194 11.39 -13.82 4.50
N LEU A 195 11.81 -12.98 3.58
CA LEU A 195 11.15 -11.71 3.28
C LEU A 195 9.81 -11.87 2.54
N HIS A 196 9.51 -13.08 2.06
CA HIS A 196 8.23 -13.43 1.47
C HIS A 196 7.26 -14.00 2.51
N ALA A 197 7.74 -14.33 3.70
CA ALA A 197 6.89 -14.66 4.83
C ALA A 197 6.27 -13.38 5.40
N GLY A 198 4.95 -13.30 5.41
CA GLY A 198 4.22 -12.23 6.09
C GLY A 198 4.06 -12.51 7.58
N PRO A 199 3.79 -11.50 8.42
CA PRO A 199 3.26 -11.69 9.75
C PRO A 199 1.92 -12.43 9.68
N ASP A 200 1.36 -12.77 10.83
CA ASP A 200 0.06 -13.46 10.93
C ASP A 200 -1.07 -12.76 10.17
N ALA A 201 -0.93 -11.44 9.96
CA ALA A 201 -1.91 -10.66 9.21
C ALA A 201 -1.29 -9.46 8.47
N THR A 202 -1.79 -9.21 7.28
CA THR A 202 -1.42 -8.09 6.40
C THR A 202 -2.05 -6.79 6.93
N GLY A 203 -1.29 -5.69 6.90
CA GLY A 203 -1.76 -4.37 7.33
C GLY A 203 -2.84 -3.79 6.42
N MET A 204 -3.51 -2.75 6.92
CA MET A 204 -4.73 -2.23 6.29
C MET A 204 -4.50 -1.63 4.90
N LEU A 205 -3.39 -0.91 4.69
CA LEU A 205 -3.11 -0.29 3.39
C LEU A 205 -2.85 -1.34 2.30
N GLU A 206 -2.14 -2.41 2.63
CA GLU A 206 -1.85 -3.49 1.69
C GLU A 206 -3.08 -4.40 1.51
N GLY A 207 -3.72 -4.83 2.60
CA GLY A 207 -4.85 -5.75 2.57
C GLY A 207 -6.10 -5.17 1.91
N THR A 208 -6.31 -3.86 2.00
CA THR A 208 -7.54 -3.22 1.50
C THR A 208 -7.33 -2.57 0.13
N PRO A 209 -6.79 -1.35 -0.04
CA PRO A 209 -6.77 -0.76 -1.39
C PRO A 209 -5.77 -1.45 -2.31
N HIS A 210 -4.56 -1.78 -1.85
CA HIS A 210 -3.53 -2.36 -2.73
C HIS A 210 -4.00 -3.67 -3.36
N ASN A 211 -4.31 -4.69 -2.54
CA ASN A 211 -4.69 -6.01 -3.04
C ASN A 211 -5.96 -5.95 -3.89
N ASN A 212 -6.93 -5.12 -3.48
CA ASN A 212 -8.20 -5.02 -4.20
C ASN A 212 -8.07 -4.34 -5.56
N ILE A 213 -7.21 -3.35 -5.71
CA ILE A 213 -6.95 -2.72 -7.03
C ILE A 213 -6.26 -3.72 -7.97
N HIS A 214 -5.30 -4.49 -7.47
CA HIS A 214 -4.69 -5.57 -8.24
C HIS A 214 -5.73 -6.60 -8.71
N GLY A 215 -6.58 -7.08 -7.80
CA GLY A 215 -7.67 -8.01 -8.10
C GLY A 215 -8.72 -7.43 -9.05
N PHE A 216 -9.11 -6.17 -8.86
CA PHE A 216 -10.08 -5.46 -9.71
C PHE A 216 -9.59 -5.39 -11.16
N VAL A 217 -8.39 -4.88 -11.40
CA VAL A 217 -7.84 -4.78 -12.76
C VAL A 217 -7.62 -6.17 -13.36
N GLY A 218 -7.09 -7.10 -12.57
CA GLY A 218 -6.86 -8.48 -12.99
C GLY A 218 -5.86 -8.60 -14.15
N GLY A 219 -5.87 -9.72 -14.86
CA GLY A 219 -4.87 -9.97 -15.90
C GLY A 219 -3.46 -9.93 -15.32
N ASP A 220 -2.54 -9.20 -15.97
CA ASP A 220 -1.17 -9.05 -15.47
C ASP A 220 -1.16 -8.39 -14.08
N MET A 221 -2.03 -7.39 -13.83
CA MET A 221 -2.17 -6.76 -12.53
C MET A 221 -2.58 -7.71 -11.40
N GLY A 222 -3.26 -8.81 -11.70
CA GLY A 222 -3.71 -9.79 -10.70
C GLY A 222 -2.62 -10.72 -10.16
N ALA A 223 -1.38 -10.63 -10.64
CA ALA A 223 -0.25 -11.49 -10.29
C ALA A 223 1.06 -10.71 -10.13
N PHE A 224 2.14 -11.39 -9.73
CA PHE A 224 3.44 -10.75 -9.56
C PHE A 224 4.10 -10.25 -10.86
N HIS A 225 3.53 -10.59 -12.02
CA HIS A 225 3.86 -9.97 -13.31
C HIS A 225 3.20 -8.59 -13.51
N SER A 226 2.51 -8.09 -12.51
CA SER A 226 1.73 -6.83 -12.56
C SER A 226 2.44 -5.63 -13.20
N PRO A 227 3.80 -5.44 -13.13
CA PRO A 227 4.46 -4.34 -13.81
C PRO A 227 4.49 -4.46 -15.35
N LEU A 228 4.05 -5.59 -15.93
CA LEU A 228 3.84 -5.68 -17.38
C LEU A 228 2.69 -4.77 -17.84
N ASP A 229 1.70 -4.52 -16.98
CA ASP A 229 0.71 -3.48 -17.20
C ASP A 229 1.24 -2.12 -16.71
N PRO A 230 1.37 -1.11 -17.58
CA PRO A 230 1.85 0.22 -17.18
C PRO A 230 1.01 0.90 -16.09
N VAL A 231 -0.23 0.48 -15.87
CA VAL A 231 -1.09 0.99 -14.79
C VAL A 231 -0.53 0.68 -13.41
N PHE A 232 0.27 -0.39 -13.28
CA PHE A 232 0.96 -0.77 -12.05
C PHE A 232 1.71 0.40 -11.40
N TYR A 233 2.54 1.08 -12.18
CA TYR A 233 3.37 2.17 -11.64
C TYR A 233 2.54 3.35 -11.15
N THR A 234 1.41 3.63 -11.79
CA THR A 234 0.50 4.70 -11.35
C THR A 234 -0.33 4.31 -10.13
N HIS A 235 -0.68 3.02 -10.00
CA HIS A 235 -1.32 2.47 -8.81
C HIS A 235 -0.39 2.52 -7.60
N HIS A 236 0.82 1.98 -7.71
CA HIS A 236 1.80 2.02 -6.62
C HIS A 236 2.23 3.45 -6.26
N ASN A 237 2.20 4.36 -7.24
CA ASN A 237 2.47 5.77 -6.97
C ASN A 237 1.33 6.46 -6.16
N MET A 238 0.09 5.98 -6.26
CA MET A 238 -0.97 6.41 -5.35
C MET A 238 -0.75 5.88 -3.92
N LEU A 239 -0.29 4.65 -3.77
CA LEU A 239 0.06 4.11 -2.45
C LEU A 239 1.25 4.86 -1.83
N ASP A 240 2.23 5.24 -2.65
CA ASP A 240 3.35 6.09 -2.23
C ASP A 240 2.89 7.49 -1.81
N CYS A 241 1.88 8.06 -2.50
CA CYS A 241 1.21 9.31 -2.11
C CYS A 241 0.54 9.16 -0.73
N MET A 242 -0.19 8.07 -0.50
CA MET A 242 -0.84 7.81 0.78
C MET A 242 0.17 7.64 1.92
N TRP A 243 1.24 6.88 1.71
CA TRP A 243 2.29 6.74 2.72
C TRP A 243 3.01 8.06 2.98
N THR A 244 3.26 8.86 1.94
CA THR A 244 3.85 10.19 2.08
C THR A 244 2.94 11.10 2.91
N HIS A 245 1.64 11.13 2.60
CA HIS A 245 0.65 11.89 3.37
C HIS A 245 0.57 11.42 4.83
N TRP A 246 0.47 10.11 5.05
CA TRP A 246 0.44 9.51 6.39
C TRP A 246 1.67 9.87 7.24
N ASN A 247 2.85 9.77 6.65
CA ASN A 247 4.11 9.98 7.37
C ASN A 247 4.46 11.47 7.53
N ILE A 248 4.34 12.28 6.45
CA ILE A 248 4.81 13.67 6.45
C ILE A 248 3.70 14.63 6.89
N ASP A 249 2.51 14.56 6.26
CA ASP A 249 1.47 15.55 6.50
C ASP A 249 0.72 15.28 7.80
N LEU A 250 0.42 14.01 8.10
CA LEU A 250 -0.20 13.58 9.35
C LEU A 250 0.80 13.38 10.49
N ASN A 251 2.10 13.45 10.19
CA ASN A 251 3.20 13.34 11.15
C ASN A 251 3.23 12.03 11.94
N ASN A 252 2.84 10.92 11.30
CA ASN A 252 2.94 9.60 11.89
C ASN A 252 4.36 9.03 11.71
N ALA A 253 4.83 8.28 12.70
CA ALA A 253 6.18 7.73 12.70
C ALA A 253 6.24 6.35 12.04
N ASN A 254 7.19 6.15 11.12
CA ASN A 254 7.56 4.81 10.68
C ASN A 254 8.24 4.04 11.83
N THR A 255 8.34 2.71 11.70
CA THR A 255 9.10 1.93 12.69
C THR A 255 10.56 2.38 12.76
N ASN A 256 11.13 2.39 13.96
CA ASN A 256 12.56 2.64 14.20
C ASN A 256 13.34 1.33 14.45
N ASP A 257 12.72 0.18 14.27
CA ASP A 257 13.39 -1.11 14.40
C ASP A 257 14.60 -1.18 13.47
N THR A 258 15.72 -1.66 14.00
CA THR A 258 16.98 -1.71 13.25
C THR A 258 16.96 -2.71 12.12
N SER A 259 16.14 -3.75 12.18
CA SER A 259 15.93 -4.69 11.09
C SER A 259 15.23 -4.04 9.89
N TRP A 260 14.33 -3.09 10.14
CA TRP A 260 13.71 -2.28 9.09
C TRP A 260 14.64 -1.14 8.64
N THR A 261 15.13 -0.33 9.57
CA THR A 261 15.86 0.90 9.22
C THR A 261 17.18 0.63 8.49
N ASN A 262 17.87 -0.47 8.79
CA ASN A 262 19.12 -0.87 8.17
C ASN A 262 18.95 -1.88 7.02
N PHE A 263 17.70 -2.30 6.72
CA PHE A 263 17.45 -3.22 5.63
C PHE A 263 17.92 -2.61 4.31
N ALA A 264 18.82 -3.33 3.62
CA ALA A 264 19.37 -2.90 2.32
C ALA A 264 18.50 -3.46 1.18
N ILE A 265 17.92 -2.57 0.39
CA ILE A 265 17.19 -2.86 -0.83
C ILE A 265 18.19 -2.79 -1.97
N THR A 266 18.46 -3.93 -2.62
CA THR A 266 19.54 -4.09 -3.61
C THR A 266 19.05 -4.65 -4.95
N ASP A 267 17.74 -4.74 -5.17
CA ASP A 267 17.15 -5.43 -6.31
C ASP A 267 17.08 -4.56 -7.58
N PHE A 268 17.39 -3.28 -7.48
CA PHE A 268 17.16 -2.30 -8.54
C PHE A 268 18.46 -1.82 -9.21
N VAL A 269 18.27 -1.10 -10.31
CA VAL A 269 19.36 -0.43 -11.04
C VAL A 269 19.05 1.06 -11.18
N ASP A 270 20.11 1.87 -11.31
CA ASP A 270 19.99 3.29 -11.64
C ASP A 270 19.61 3.53 -13.11
N GLU A 271 19.46 4.77 -13.50
CA GLU A 271 19.14 5.18 -14.88
C GLU A 271 20.20 4.82 -15.92
N ASN A 272 21.40 4.42 -15.50
CA ASN A 272 22.47 3.96 -16.37
C ASN A 272 22.57 2.42 -16.42
N GLY A 273 21.75 1.71 -15.63
CA GLY A 273 21.73 0.27 -15.52
C GLY A 273 22.71 -0.31 -14.49
N ASN A 274 23.26 0.51 -13.61
CA ASN A 274 24.17 0.05 -12.54
C ASN A 274 23.36 -0.40 -11.32
N PRO A 275 23.76 -1.49 -10.63
CA PRO A 275 23.12 -1.92 -9.39
C PRO A 275 23.17 -0.83 -8.32
N VAL A 276 22.10 -0.74 -7.53
CA VAL A 276 21.96 0.22 -6.43
C VAL A 276 21.80 -0.50 -5.09
N SER A 277 22.11 0.19 -4.00
CA SER A 277 21.86 -0.27 -2.64
C SER A 277 21.33 0.89 -1.81
N VAL A 278 20.12 0.76 -1.29
CA VAL A 278 19.42 1.80 -0.54
C VAL A 278 18.88 1.20 0.75
N THR A 279 19.08 1.86 1.90
CA THR A 279 18.43 1.38 3.14
C THR A 279 16.98 1.86 3.22
N ALA A 280 16.10 1.06 3.84
CA ALA A 280 14.69 1.40 4.00
C ALA A 280 14.52 2.78 4.68
N ALA A 281 15.35 3.12 5.65
CA ALA A 281 15.32 4.42 6.32
C ALA A 281 15.54 5.61 5.36
N ILE A 282 16.39 5.47 4.34
CA ILE A 282 16.66 6.54 3.37
C ILE A 282 15.44 6.82 2.50
N THR A 283 14.62 5.81 2.23
CA THR A 283 13.43 5.97 1.37
C THR A 283 12.44 6.99 1.91
N VAL A 284 12.39 7.17 3.24
CA VAL A 284 11.52 8.16 3.89
C VAL A 284 11.85 9.59 3.44
N LEU A 285 13.08 9.82 3.00
CA LEU A 285 13.56 11.14 2.57
C LEU A 285 13.24 11.46 1.10
N TYR A 286 12.90 10.46 0.28
CA TYR A 286 12.66 10.68 -1.15
C TYR A 286 11.55 11.72 -1.42
N PRO A 287 10.36 11.68 -0.78
CA PRO A 287 9.34 12.70 -0.97
C PRO A 287 9.75 14.09 -0.47
N ILE A 288 10.79 14.18 0.36
CA ILE A 288 11.27 15.45 0.89
C ILE A 288 12.27 16.12 -0.07
N PHE A 289 13.17 15.33 -0.69
CA PHE A 289 14.29 15.86 -1.46
C PHE A 289 14.24 15.59 -2.95
N SER A 290 13.50 14.57 -3.40
CA SER A 290 13.58 14.08 -4.79
C SER A 290 12.34 14.36 -5.62
N TYR A 291 11.15 14.29 -5.03
CA TYR A 291 9.88 14.59 -5.67
C TYR A 291 8.87 15.10 -4.64
N GLN A 292 7.73 15.55 -5.11
CA GLN A 292 6.58 15.87 -4.26
C GLN A 292 5.29 15.41 -4.96
N PHE A 293 4.23 15.29 -4.20
CA PHE A 293 2.89 15.09 -4.76
C PHE A 293 2.14 16.43 -4.81
N GLU A 294 1.21 16.56 -5.77
CA GLU A 294 0.18 17.57 -5.64
C GLU A 294 -0.71 17.23 -4.42
N PRO A 295 -1.46 18.20 -3.85
CA PRO A 295 -2.32 17.93 -2.72
C PRO A 295 -3.25 16.75 -3.01
N CYS A 296 -3.18 15.68 -2.21
CA CYS A 296 -4.03 14.52 -2.33
C CYS A 296 -5.48 14.90 -1.96
N SER A 297 -6.45 14.44 -2.75
CA SER A 297 -7.88 14.68 -2.47
C SER A 297 -8.38 14.10 -1.14
N LEU A 298 -7.58 13.20 -0.53
CA LEU A 298 -7.85 12.64 0.80
C LEU A 298 -7.49 13.60 1.94
N MET A 299 -6.80 14.70 1.64
CA MET A 299 -6.53 15.76 2.61
C MET A 299 -7.82 16.48 2.95
N THR A 300 -8.08 16.71 4.23
CA THR A 300 -9.17 17.59 4.66
C THR A 300 -8.93 19.00 4.15
N ALA A 301 -10.00 19.72 3.81
CA ALA A 301 -9.91 21.10 3.36
C ALA A 301 -9.12 21.94 4.38
N GLY A 302 -7.98 22.51 3.95
CA GLY A 302 -7.04 23.25 4.80
C GLY A 302 -5.72 22.55 5.11
N GLN A 303 -5.59 21.24 4.86
CA GLN A 303 -4.32 20.51 4.92
C GLN A 303 -3.69 20.50 3.52
N GLY A 304 -2.97 21.52 3.16
CA GLY A 304 -2.07 21.50 2.01
C GLY A 304 -0.88 20.56 2.28
N ALA A 305 -0.26 20.02 1.22
CA ALA A 305 0.99 19.26 1.36
C ALA A 305 1.98 20.05 2.25
N LYS A 306 2.31 19.46 3.39
CA LYS A 306 3.15 20.12 4.40
C LYS A 306 4.56 20.26 3.84
N LYS A 307 4.97 21.48 3.55
CA LYS A 307 6.37 21.76 3.18
C LYS A 307 7.20 21.74 4.45
N LEU A 308 7.77 20.61 4.80
CA LEU A 308 8.70 20.52 5.91
C LEU A 308 9.94 21.35 5.62
N GLN A 309 10.13 22.45 6.35
CA GLN A 309 11.30 23.33 6.24
C GLN A 309 11.80 23.76 7.62
N GLY A 310 13.09 23.99 7.74
CA GLY A 310 13.70 24.50 8.96
C GLY A 310 13.41 23.63 10.18
N LYS A 311 12.83 24.21 11.22
CA LYS A 311 12.54 23.52 12.49
C LYS A 311 11.55 22.36 12.38
N GLU A 312 10.61 22.42 11.41
CA GLU A 312 9.64 21.32 11.21
C GLU A 312 10.32 20.10 10.58
N LEU A 313 11.19 20.32 9.60
CA LEU A 313 12.01 19.24 9.03
C LEU A 313 12.95 18.65 10.09
N GLU A 314 13.56 19.48 10.93
CA GLU A 314 14.38 19.03 12.04
C GLU A 314 13.57 18.17 13.05
N ALA A 315 12.38 18.64 13.42
CA ALA A 315 11.49 17.91 14.31
C ALA A 315 11.06 16.56 13.70
N PHE A 316 10.71 16.54 12.42
CA PHE A 316 10.37 15.32 11.67
C PHE A 316 11.54 14.31 11.66
N LEU A 317 12.76 14.78 11.37
CA LEU A 317 13.96 13.94 11.34
C LEU A 317 14.38 13.44 12.73
N ARG A 318 13.98 14.15 13.80
CA ARG A 318 14.21 13.78 15.20
C ARG A 318 13.01 13.11 15.85
N ALA A 319 11.90 12.93 15.13
CA ALA A 319 10.69 12.31 15.67
C ALA A 319 11.05 11.02 16.41
N GLY A 320 10.56 10.92 17.62
CA GLY A 320 10.84 9.82 18.54
C GLY A 320 10.42 8.47 17.97
N ALA A 321 10.84 7.42 18.62
CA ALA A 321 10.40 6.06 18.30
C ALA A 321 8.86 6.00 18.33
N PRO A 322 8.24 5.34 17.33
CA PRO A 322 6.82 5.03 17.43
C PRO A 322 6.56 4.21 18.68
N SER A 323 5.39 4.37 19.25
CA SER A 323 4.97 3.52 20.36
C SER A 323 4.92 2.08 19.86
N LYS A 324 5.49 1.16 20.64
CA LYS A 324 5.46 -0.26 20.31
C LYS A 324 4.01 -0.76 20.36
N LEU A 325 3.62 -1.50 19.33
CA LEU A 325 2.32 -2.16 19.30
C LEU A 325 2.28 -3.27 20.36
N GLU A 326 1.36 -3.15 21.31
CA GLU A 326 1.12 -4.16 22.33
C GLU A 326 -0.33 -4.64 22.24
N PHE A 327 -0.50 -5.95 22.15
CA PHE A 327 -1.82 -6.55 22.21
C PHE A 327 -2.18 -6.91 23.66
N GLY A 328 -3.30 -6.35 24.12
CA GLY A 328 -3.92 -6.66 25.41
C GLY A 328 -4.85 -7.89 25.32
N PRO A 329 -6.04 -7.84 25.94
CA PRO A 329 -6.99 -8.94 25.85
C PRO A 329 -7.31 -9.30 24.40
N ARG A 330 -7.33 -10.61 24.11
CA ARG A 330 -7.67 -11.20 22.82
C ARG A 330 -8.87 -12.10 23.00
N PHE A 331 -9.83 -11.97 22.08
CA PHE A 331 -11.03 -12.79 22.02
C PHE A 331 -11.01 -13.51 20.68
N GLU A 332 -11.00 -14.82 20.73
CA GLU A 332 -10.68 -15.62 19.56
C GLU A 332 -11.73 -16.71 19.33
N LEU A 333 -12.09 -16.87 18.08
CA LEU A 333 -12.84 -17.99 17.57
C LEU A 333 -11.92 -18.83 16.68
N ARG A 334 -11.53 -20.01 17.19
CA ARG A 334 -10.75 -21.01 16.44
C ARG A 334 -11.64 -22.12 15.91
N GLN A 335 -12.27 -21.84 14.80
CA GLN A 335 -13.03 -22.85 14.04
C GLN A 335 -12.93 -22.58 12.55
N SER A 336 -13.07 -23.62 11.75
CA SER A 336 -13.14 -23.46 10.31
C SER A 336 -14.43 -22.73 9.93
N VAL A 337 -14.29 -21.57 9.30
CA VAL A 337 -15.38 -20.80 8.72
C VAL A 337 -15.21 -20.83 7.22
N THR A 338 -16.21 -21.29 6.51
CA THR A 338 -16.23 -21.26 5.05
C THR A 338 -17.37 -20.35 4.60
N THR A 339 -17.03 -19.39 3.75
CA THR A 339 -18.02 -18.54 3.07
C THR A 339 -17.85 -18.70 1.57
N GLU A 340 -18.91 -18.52 0.83
CA GLU A 340 -18.94 -18.67 -0.64
C GLU A 340 -19.45 -17.35 -1.24
N VAL A 341 -18.99 -17.03 -2.42
CA VAL A 341 -19.53 -15.87 -3.17
C VAL A 341 -21.06 -15.99 -3.26
N ASP A 342 -21.74 -14.88 -2.97
CA ASP A 342 -23.21 -14.76 -2.85
C ASP A 342 -23.84 -15.50 -1.65
N LYS A 343 -23.03 -16.08 -0.76
CA LYS A 343 -23.48 -16.75 0.46
C LYS A 343 -22.71 -16.25 1.67
N PRO A 344 -23.07 -15.10 2.25
CA PRO A 344 -22.44 -14.57 3.46
C PRO A 344 -22.44 -15.57 4.60
N SER A 345 -21.41 -15.54 5.43
CA SER A 345 -21.34 -16.32 6.68
C SER A 345 -21.21 -15.36 7.88
N THR A 346 -21.85 -15.72 8.98
CA THR A 346 -21.76 -14.99 10.25
C THR A 346 -21.21 -15.91 11.32
N SER A 347 -20.24 -15.40 12.08
CA SER A 347 -19.63 -16.08 13.22
C SER A 347 -19.61 -15.16 14.42
N ALA A 348 -19.67 -15.71 15.63
CA ALA A 348 -19.69 -14.95 16.86
C ALA A 348 -18.37 -15.11 17.63
N ILE A 349 -17.78 -14.00 18.03
CA ILE A 349 -16.64 -13.94 18.94
C ILE A 349 -17.18 -13.62 20.34
N THR A 350 -16.98 -14.52 21.29
CA THR A 350 -17.32 -14.26 22.69
C THR A 350 -16.30 -13.31 23.31
N VAL A 351 -16.75 -12.25 23.95
CA VAL A 351 -15.92 -11.26 24.63
C VAL A 351 -16.26 -11.19 26.12
N GLU A 352 -15.27 -10.83 26.92
CA GLU A 352 -15.52 -10.66 28.36
C GLU A 352 -16.39 -9.41 28.62
N PRO A 353 -17.37 -9.49 29.51
CA PRO A 353 -18.21 -8.35 29.85
C PRO A 353 -17.36 -7.14 30.31
N GLY A 354 -17.60 -5.98 29.67
CA GLY A 354 -16.89 -4.74 29.97
C GLY A 354 -15.55 -4.53 29.24
N ALA A 355 -14.95 -5.58 28.66
CA ALA A 355 -13.68 -5.45 27.93
C ALA A 355 -13.79 -4.51 26.72
N LEU A 356 -14.89 -4.61 25.95
CA LEU A 356 -15.14 -3.71 24.84
C LEU A 356 -15.37 -2.27 25.30
N ALA A 357 -16.17 -2.06 26.36
CA ALA A 357 -16.46 -0.74 26.87
C ALA A 357 -15.18 -0.01 27.32
N GLY A 358 -14.28 -0.72 28.02
CA GLY A 358 -12.97 -0.18 28.41
C GLY A 358 -12.08 0.19 27.21
N ALA A 359 -12.06 -0.65 26.18
CA ALA A 359 -11.29 -0.39 24.97
C ALA A 359 -11.86 0.80 24.16
N LEU A 360 -13.18 0.90 24.05
CA LEU A 360 -13.87 1.99 23.33
C LEU A 360 -13.72 3.36 24.04
N GLN A 361 -13.39 3.36 25.34
CA GLN A 361 -13.07 4.57 26.12
C GLN A 361 -11.57 4.89 26.14
N GLY A 362 -10.72 4.02 25.60
CA GLY A 362 -9.26 4.04 25.73
C GLY A 362 -8.51 5.15 25.00
N GLY A 363 -9.21 6.05 24.30
CA GLY A 363 -8.60 7.21 23.60
C GLY A 363 -7.88 6.87 22.30
N SER A 364 -7.07 7.82 21.80
CA SER A 364 -6.47 7.75 20.46
C SER A 364 -5.42 6.64 20.26
N HIS A 365 -4.85 6.14 21.33
CA HIS A 365 -3.81 5.09 21.35
C HIS A 365 -4.33 3.69 21.64
N THR A 366 -5.64 3.48 21.56
CA THR A 366 -6.27 2.18 21.73
C THR A 366 -7.11 1.84 20.50
N ARG A 367 -6.95 0.62 19.99
CA ARG A 367 -7.74 0.08 18.87
C ARG A 367 -8.34 -1.26 19.23
N LEU A 368 -9.51 -1.52 18.66
CA LEU A 368 -10.10 -2.85 18.55
C LEU A 368 -9.79 -3.38 17.17
N VAL A 369 -8.81 -4.25 17.08
CA VAL A 369 -8.33 -4.81 15.81
C VAL A 369 -8.98 -6.17 15.59
N LEU A 370 -9.71 -6.31 14.50
CA LEU A 370 -10.20 -7.59 14.01
C LEU A 370 -9.14 -8.20 13.09
N THR A 371 -8.69 -9.41 13.44
CA THR A 371 -7.86 -10.24 12.57
C THR A 371 -8.70 -11.34 11.95
N VAL A 372 -8.78 -11.34 10.62
CA VAL A 372 -9.24 -12.48 9.83
C VAL A 372 -8.02 -13.32 9.53
N GLY A 373 -7.80 -14.38 10.30
CA GLY A 373 -6.54 -15.12 10.32
C GLY A 373 -6.65 -16.53 9.76
N ASP A 374 -5.50 -17.14 9.48
CA ASP A 374 -5.35 -18.49 8.94
C ASP A 374 -6.23 -18.70 7.69
N VAL A 375 -6.20 -17.72 6.80
CA VAL A 375 -6.96 -17.71 5.56
C VAL A 375 -6.28 -18.62 4.55
N GLU A 376 -7.01 -19.62 4.06
CA GLU A 376 -6.60 -20.44 2.93
C GLU A 376 -6.78 -19.61 1.65
N MET A 377 -5.70 -19.44 0.89
CA MET A 377 -5.76 -18.66 -0.34
C MET A 377 -6.70 -19.32 -1.34
N PRO A 378 -7.75 -18.62 -1.82
CA PRO A 378 -8.65 -19.18 -2.81
C PRO A 378 -7.92 -19.42 -4.14
N PRO A 379 -8.24 -20.52 -4.86
CA PRO A 379 -7.58 -20.85 -6.13
C PRO A 379 -7.80 -19.79 -7.21
N LYS A 380 -8.97 -19.16 -7.19
CA LYS A 380 -9.25 -17.96 -7.99
C LYS A 380 -9.48 -16.79 -7.04
N ARG A 381 -9.01 -15.62 -7.45
CA ARG A 381 -9.03 -14.38 -6.65
C ARG A 381 -9.91 -13.34 -7.33
N ASP A 382 -11.02 -13.81 -7.89
CA ASP A 382 -11.96 -13.01 -8.66
C ASP A 382 -13.00 -12.29 -7.77
N PHE A 383 -12.76 -12.26 -6.46
CA PHE A 383 -13.61 -11.62 -5.48
C PHE A 383 -12.80 -10.98 -4.35
N PHE A 384 -13.43 -10.09 -3.62
CA PHE A 384 -12.96 -9.52 -2.36
C PHE A 384 -13.97 -9.79 -1.25
N VAL A 385 -13.63 -9.48 -0.01
CA VAL A 385 -14.49 -9.76 1.14
C VAL A 385 -14.80 -8.47 1.87
N ARG A 386 -16.08 -8.18 2.07
CA ARG A 386 -16.59 -7.14 2.97
C ARG A 386 -16.83 -7.70 4.36
N ILE A 387 -16.65 -6.89 5.37
CA ILE A 387 -16.82 -7.24 6.78
C ILE A 387 -17.87 -6.35 7.40
N PHE A 388 -18.84 -6.96 8.05
CA PHE A 388 -19.84 -6.26 8.86
C PHE A 388 -19.83 -6.83 10.29
N LEU A 389 -20.10 -5.96 11.27
CA LEU A 389 -20.17 -6.33 12.68
C LEU A 389 -21.60 -6.23 13.18
N ASN A 390 -22.04 -7.24 13.96
CA ASN A 390 -23.38 -7.31 14.56
C ASN A 390 -24.54 -7.14 13.55
N LYS A 391 -24.37 -7.65 12.34
CA LYS A 391 -25.39 -7.63 11.29
C LYS A 391 -25.37 -8.96 10.51
N PRO A 392 -26.21 -9.93 10.88
CA PRO A 392 -26.25 -11.21 10.16
C PRO A 392 -26.93 -11.12 8.79
N ASP A 393 -27.90 -10.23 8.63
CA ASP A 393 -28.66 -10.04 7.38
C ASP A 393 -27.91 -9.07 6.44
N VAL A 394 -26.84 -9.56 5.81
CA VAL A 394 -25.99 -8.80 4.88
C VAL A 394 -25.90 -9.48 3.52
N SER A 395 -25.60 -8.69 2.51
CA SER A 395 -25.34 -9.16 1.15
C SER A 395 -24.27 -8.30 0.46
N GLY A 396 -23.85 -8.70 -0.74
CA GLY A 396 -22.99 -7.86 -1.57
C GLY A 396 -23.58 -6.49 -1.92
N ALA A 397 -24.90 -6.32 -1.82
CA ALA A 397 -25.59 -5.05 -2.07
C ALA A 397 -25.74 -4.18 -0.82
N THR A 398 -25.37 -4.65 0.39
CA THR A 398 -25.43 -3.83 1.62
C THR A 398 -24.48 -2.64 1.46
N PRO A 399 -24.96 -1.37 1.63
CA PRO A 399 -24.11 -0.20 1.40
C PRO A 399 -22.98 -0.08 2.41
N ILE A 400 -21.88 0.56 2.03
CA ILE A 400 -20.74 0.81 2.94
C ILE A 400 -21.04 1.90 3.98
N GLU A 401 -22.06 2.70 3.76
CA GLU A 401 -22.58 3.69 4.71
C GLU A 401 -23.34 3.04 5.87
N ASP A 402 -23.67 1.76 5.76
CA ASP A 402 -24.30 1.00 6.86
C ASP A 402 -23.40 1.10 8.11
N PRO A 403 -23.97 1.48 9.28
CA PRO A 403 -23.18 1.68 10.49
C PRO A 403 -22.44 0.42 10.97
N HIS A 404 -22.82 -0.76 10.49
CA HIS A 404 -22.20 -2.04 10.79
C HIS A 404 -20.99 -2.39 9.89
N TYR A 405 -20.76 -1.63 8.80
CA TYR A 405 -19.63 -1.87 7.92
C TYR A 405 -18.32 -1.58 8.63
N ALA A 406 -17.41 -2.55 8.64
CA ALA A 406 -16.12 -2.46 9.34
C ALA A 406 -14.91 -2.36 8.40
N GLY A 407 -15.02 -2.86 7.18
CA GLY A 407 -13.91 -2.83 6.22
C GLY A 407 -14.01 -3.92 5.16
N SER A 408 -12.94 -4.07 4.42
CA SER A 408 -12.80 -5.12 3.40
C SER A 408 -11.35 -5.55 3.24
N PHE A 409 -11.13 -6.68 2.57
CA PHE A 409 -9.81 -7.12 2.16
C PHE A 409 -9.87 -7.85 0.81
N GLY A 410 -8.74 -7.85 0.10
CA GLY A 410 -8.54 -8.57 -1.14
C GLY A 410 -7.28 -9.44 -1.12
N PHE A 411 -7.06 -10.17 -2.19
CA PHE A 411 -6.00 -11.15 -2.31
C PHE A 411 -5.01 -10.73 -3.39
N PHE A 412 -3.73 -10.73 -3.04
CA PHE A 412 -2.64 -10.57 -3.99
C PHE A 412 -1.51 -11.52 -3.61
N PHE A 413 -1.26 -12.50 -4.45
CA PHE A 413 -0.29 -13.56 -4.16
C PHE A 413 0.24 -14.19 -5.44
N ASP A 414 1.49 -14.70 -5.39
CA ASP A 414 2.13 -15.34 -6.53
C ASP A 414 1.87 -16.86 -6.55
N GLU A 415 1.49 -17.36 -7.73
CA GLU A 415 1.40 -18.80 -7.99
C GLU A 415 2.78 -19.45 -8.21
N SER A 416 3.82 -18.67 -8.58
CA SER A 416 5.17 -19.20 -8.85
C SER A 416 5.86 -19.67 -7.58
N GLY A 417 5.59 -19.06 -6.43
CA GLY A 417 6.05 -19.53 -5.12
C GLY A 417 5.52 -20.93 -4.78
N MET A 418 4.40 -21.34 -5.33
CA MET A 418 3.90 -22.71 -5.23
C MET A 418 4.68 -23.68 -6.12
N LYS A 419 5.13 -23.27 -7.31
CA LYS A 419 5.86 -24.15 -8.24
C LYS A 419 7.31 -24.40 -7.82
N SER A 420 7.95 -23.47 -7.11
CA SER A 420 9.29 -23.70 -6.59
C SER A 420 9.35 -24.69 -5.41
N GLN A 421 8.20 -25.01 -4.79
CA GLN A 421 8.07 -26.04 -3.75
C GLN A 421 7.61 -27.40 -4.28
N GLU A 422 7.09 -27.48 -5.50
CA GLU A 422 6.72 -28.78 -6.12
C GLU A 422 7.93 -29.68 -6.44
N GLY A 423 9.17 -29.14 -6.39
CA GLY A 423 10.41 -29.93 -6.52
C GLY A 423 10.93 -30.54 -5.22
N ALA A 424 10.41 -30.16 -4.07
CA ALA A 424 10.74 -30.75 -2.77
C ALA A 424 9.59 -31.69 -2.37
N ALA A 425 9.85 -33.00 -2.38
CA ALA A 425 8.91 -34.05 -2.00
C ALA A 425 8.38 -33.80 -0.57
N GLY A 426 7.23 -33.18 -0.48
CA GLY A 426 6.47 -32.90 0.75
C GLY A 426 5.46 -31.82 0.44
N MET A 427 4.18 -32.19 0.35
CA MET A 427 3.07 -31.25 0.17
C MET A 427 3.12 -30.19 1.28
N SER A 428 3.74 -29.04 1.00
CA SER A 428 3.57 -27.86 1.83
C SER A 428 2.16 -27.33 1.56
N ALA A 429 1.33 -27.26 2.59
CA ALA A 429 0.03 -26.58 2.50
C ALA A 429 0.25 -25.15 1.99
N ALA A 430 -0.69 -24.65 1.16
CA ALA A 430 -0.68 -23.26 0.73
C ALA A 430 -0.44 -22.33 1.93
N PRO A 431 0.42 -21.31 1.82
CA PRO A 431 0.71 -20.45 2.95
C PRO A 431 -0.57 -19.81 3.46
N LEU A 432 -0.82 -19.93 4.76
CA LEU A 432 -1.91 -19.23 5.42
C LEU A 432 -1.57 -17.76 5.50
N THR A 433 -2.57 -16.92 5.38
CA THR A 433 -2.43 -15.45 5.52
C THR A 433 -3.51 -14.92 6.43
N GLY A 434 -3.45 -13.65 6.77
CA GLY A 434 -4.48 -12.97 7.53
C GLY A 434 -4.58 -11.50 7.11
N PHE A 435 -5.64 -10.84 7.57
CA PHE A 435 -5.92 -9.43 7.26
C PHE A 435 -6.33 -8.70 8.54
N LEU A 436 -5.79 -7.50 8.72
CA LEU A 436 -6.13 -6.60 9.83
C LEU A 436 -7.22 -5.62 9.40
N VAL A 437 -8.18 -5.43 10.29
CA VAL A 437 -9.25 -4.44 10.12
C VAL A 437 -9.39 -3.66 11.44
N ASP A 438 -9.35 -2.33 11.39
CA ASP A 438 -9.69 -1.51 12.54
C ASP A 438 -11.21 -1.53 12.76
N ALA A 439 -11.64 -2.30 13.74
CA ALA A 439 -13.04 -2.43 14.13
C ALA A 439 -13.51 -1.29 15.05
N THR A 440 -12.59 -0.44 15.55
CA THR A 440 -12.87 0.61 16.53
C THR A 440 -13.96 1.57 16.08
N PRO A 441 -13.90 2.17 14.87
CA PRO A 441 -14.92 3.14 14.45
C PRO A 441 -16.33 2.55 14.37
N THR A 442 -16.42 1.31 13.89
CA THR A 442 -17.71 0.60 13.77
C THR A 442 -18.26 0.24 15.15
N LEU A 443 -17.43 -0.36 16.01
CA LEU A 443 -17.88 -0.71 17.37
C LEU A 443 -18.21 0.52 18.22
N GLN A 444 -17.54 1.66 18.01
CA GLN A 444 -17.91 2.94 18.65
C GLN A 444 -19.30 3.41 18.21
N LYS A 445 -19.60 3.39 16.90
CA LYS A 445 -20.92 3.74 16.37
C LYS A 445 -22.02 2.85 16.96
N LEU A 446 -21.79 1.52 16.97
CA LEU A 446 -22.75 0.55 17.51
C LEU A 446 -22.96 0.73 19.02
N ASN A 447 -21.90 1.03 19.76
CA ASN A 447 -21.98 1.31 21.19
C ASN A 447 -22.81 2.59 21.46
N GLN A 448 -22.56 3.66 20.71
CA GLN A 448 -23.34 4.92 20.81
C GLN A 448 -24.81 4.72 20.47
N ALA A 449 -25.12 3.82 19.53
CA ALA A 449 -26.49 3.46 19.15
C ALA A 449 -27.15 2.47 20.14
N GLY A 450 -26.43 1.99 21.16
CA GLY A 450 -26.95 0.97 22.10
C GLY A 450 -27.13 -0.42 21.46
N SER A 451 -26.49 -0.66 20.31
CA SER A 451 -26.60 -1.90 19.53
C SER A 451 -25.43 -2.87 19.74
N LEU A 452 -24.53 -2.57 20.69
CA LEU A 452 -23.40 -3.43 21.02
C LEU A 452 -23.76 -4.39 22.16
N SER A 453 -23.66 -5.71 21.90
CA SER A 453 -23.79 -6.72 22.96
C SER A 453 -22.62 -6.63 23.93
N SER A 454 -22.86 -6.91 25.21
CA SER A 454 -21.82 -6.86 26.26
C SER A 454 -20.86 -8.04 26.24
N ASN A 455 -21.20 -9.13 25.55
CA ASN A 455 -20.47 -10.40 25.64
C ASN A 455 -20.26 -11.10 24.29
N GLU A 456 -20.65 -10.49 23.18
CA GLU A 456 -20.52 -11.09 21.84
C GLU A 456 -20.34 -10.02 20.75
N VAL A 457 -19.46 -10.30 19.80
CA VAL A 457 -19.36 -9.56 18.53
C VAL A 457 -19.57 -10.52 17.38
N GLN A 458 -20.61 -10.32 16.62
CA GLN A 458 -20.86 -11.07 15.38
C GLN A 458 -20.03 -10.48 14.23
N VAL A 459 -19.36 -11.34 13.49
CA VAL A 459 -18.57 -10.98 12.30
C VAL A 459 -19.21 -11.64 11.09
N SER A 460 -19.73 -10.84 10.19
CA SER A 460 -20.30 -11.29 8.92
C SER A 460 -19.31 -11.04 7.79
N LEU A 461 -18.94 -12.11 7.07
CA LEU A 461 -18.06 -12.07 5.92
C LEU A 461 -18.89 -12.20 4.64
N VAL A 462 -18.70 -11.25 3.74
CA VAL A 462 -19.47 -11.13 2.50
C VAL A 462 -18.53 -11.11 1.31
N PRO A 463 -18.24 -12.27 0.69
CA PRO A 463 -17.48 -12.30 -0.55
C PRO A 463 -18.27 -11.66 -1.69
N VAL A 464 -17.63 -10.71 -2.40
CA VAL A 464 -18.22 -9.97 -3.50
C VAL A 464 -17.33 -10.10 -4.74
N PRO A 465 -17.88 -10.54 -5.89
CA PRO A 465 -17.09 -10.66 -7.11
C PRO A 465 -16.57 -9.28 -7.56
N TYR A 466 -15.36 -9.24 -8.10
CA TYR A 466 -14.92 -8.06 -8.85
C TYR A 466 -15.77 -7.88 -10.11
N ALA A 467 -15.80 -6.66 -10.63
CA ALA A 467 -16.51 -6.34 -11.86
C ALA A 467 -16.18 -7.36 -12.97
N ARG A 468 -17.22 -7.86 -13.66
CA ARG A 468 -17.14 -8.83 -14.76
C ARG A 468 -16.57 -10.21 -14.41
N ARG A 469 -16.27 -10.49 -13.14
CA ARG A 469 -15.81 -11.81 -12.72
C ARG A 469 -16.98 -12.77 -12.49
N GLN A 470 -16.79 -14.01 -12.94
CA GLN A 470 -17.69 -15.12 -12.63
C GLN A 470 -17.08 -15.91 -11.46
N ALA A 471 -17.34 -15.46 -10.26
CA ALA A 471 -16.82 -16.07 -9.04
C ALA A 471 -17.85 -16.99 -8.34
N THR A 472 -18.94 -17.34 -9.02
CA THR A 472 -19.98 -18.23 -8.47
C THR A 472 -19.38 -19.56 -8.03
N GLY A 473 -19.61 -19.93 -6.77
CA GLY A 473 -19.08 -21.15 -6.17
C GLY A 473 -17.66 -21.04 -5.63
N GLU A 474 -16.98 -19.91 -5.84
CA GLU A 474 -15.68 -19.65 -5.19
C GLU A 474 -15.85 -19.51 -3.68
N ARG A 475 -14.91 -20.05 -2.94
CA ARG A 475 -14.97 -20.16 -1.48
C ARG A 475 -13.77 -19.54 -0.83
N LEU A 476 -14.01 -18.93 0.32
CA LEU A 476 -13.01 -18.53 1.28
C LEU A 476 -13.12 -19.45 2.50
N THR A 477 -12.01 -20.03 2.91
CA THR A 477 -11.91 -20.76 4.18
C THR A 477 -10.90 -20.06 5.07
N LEU A 478 -11.26 -19.84 6.32
CA LEU A 478 -10.38 -19.33 7.36
C LEU A 478 -10.57 -20.14 8.65
N ARG A 479 -9.60 -20.08 9.55
CA ARG A 479 -9.64 -20.88 10.78
C ARG A 479 -9.55 -20.04 12.05
N ARG A 480 -9.41 -18.71 11.90
CA ARG A 480 -9.29 -17.80 13.04
C ARG A 480 -10.00 -16.49 12.77
N LEU A 481 -10.85 -16.10 13.70
CA LEU A 481 -11.32 -14.73 13.86
C LEU A 481 -10.89 -14.25 15.25
N GLU A 482 -10.15 -13.17 15.32
CA GLU A 482 -9.65 -12.63 16.59
C GLU A 482 -10.02 -11.15 16.68
N LEU A 483 -10.61 -10.75 17.79
CA LEU A 483 -10.78 -9.35 18.17
C LEU A 483 -9.82 -9.06 19.32
N ALA A 484 -8.88 -8.15 19.11
CA ALA A 484 -7.85 -7.82 20.09
C ALA A 484 -7.89 -6.33 20.46
N VAL A 485 -7.57 -6.04 21.71
CA VAL A 485 -7.31 -4.67 22.15
C VAL A 485 -5.84 -4.37 21.87
N ALA A 486 -5.57 -3.51 20.91
CA ALA A 486 -4.23 -3.03 20.59
C ALA A 486 -3.97 -1.67 21.25
N ARG A 487 -2.75 -1.46 21.79
CA ARG A 487 -2.27 -0.21 22.40
C ARG A 487 -0.92 0.15 21.83
N PHE A 488 -0.66 1.46 21.66
CA PHE A 488 0.60 1.99 21.13
C PHE A 488 0.88 3.41 21.59
#